data_004f2ba88059e3767887e996ddb58efa
#
_entry.id   004f2ba88059e3767887e996ddb58efa
#
_cell.length_a   1.000
_cell.length_b   1.000
_cell.length_c   1.000
_cell.angle_alpha   90.00
_cell.angle_beta   90.00
_cell.angle_gamma   90.00
#
_symmetry.space_group_name_H-M   'P 1'
#
loop_
_entity.id
_entity.type
_entity.pdbx_description
1 polymer ?
#
loop_
_entity_poly.entity_id
_entity_poly.type
_entity_poly.pdbx_seq_one_letter_code
_entity_poly.pdbx_strand_id
1 'polypeptide(L)'
;MDKPTKTRTIIGIIVLIFANTAAGGAEWCSSALADIANVFPDVPYSIITFVNNIPNLCAVIFTIVAGVLVNRKITLRNMLLIGIGCHCVGGILPALFGDTSMAMMFLGRFAFGIGYGLMQGIGISMSLKLVEDSRFRSHAMGWAVAAQYAMNMIAQVAVGHLCAIKWNYSFFVYLWSAIPFLIVLFLCPKFKLDRNDTSTTGGKLEEMAKSGSLVRAIKELPPIVWVFSAIAIGYMLCYYPMFLVISMIVVGRGIGNSVTVGNAMVFYSVATIAGGIVFGFAEKLLKNKTMFVMLAVTGVTMLGLYFSHSFVSVAAWLVVSGVFSTGIIPACISAFSESVEEENKFLATSIAESGVNIGAFLGTPYIALIEAFGGSADTAMFISPIIMLILGFVTLRFYKKDAKM
;
A
#
# COMPACT_ATOMS: atom_id res chain seq x y z
N MET A 1 -24.35 -28.96 0.93
CA MET A 1 -23.39 -28.08 0.22
C MET A 1 -22.59 -28.96 -0.73
N ASP A 2 -22.79 -28.77 -2.02
CA ASP A 2 -22.03 -29.51 -3.05
C ASP A 2 -20.53 -29.18 -2.88
N LYS A 3 -19.68 -30.22 -2.94
CA LYS A 3 -18.23 -30.02 -2.93
C LYS A 3 -17.85 -29.14 -4.11
N PRO A 4 -17.05 -28.07 -3.92
CA PRO A 4 -16.64 -27.20 -5.01
C PRO A 4 -15.97 -28.06 -6.08
N THR A 5 -16.45 -27.95 -7.31
CA THR A 5 -15.79 -28.64 -8.43
C THR A 5 -14.40 -28.06 -8.62
N LYS A 6 -13.42 -28.93 -8.93
CA LYS A 6 -12.01 -28.53 -9.16
C LYS A 6 -11.91 -27.32 -10.11
N THR A 7 -12.76 -27.26 -11.11
CA THR A 7 -12.86 -26.12 -12.06
C THR A 7 -13.25 -24.82 -11.38
N ARG A 8 -14.23 -24.83 -10.45
CA ARG A 8 -14.68 -23.64 -9.74
C ARG A 8 -13.59 -23.06 -8.84
N THR A 9 -12.84 -23.94 -8.18
CA THR A 9 -11.69 -23.53 -7.36
C THR A 9 -10.60 -22.88 -8.21
N ILE A 10 -10.25 -23.45 -9.38
CA ILE A 10 -9.25 -22.89 -10.28
C ILE A 10 -9.67 -21.52 -10.79
N ILE A 11 -10.93 -21.37 -11.23
CA ILE A 11 -11.47 -20.07 -11.67
C ILE A 11 -11.39 -19.04 -10.54
N GLY A 12 -11.77 -19.43 -9.32
CA GLY A 12 -11.69 -18.54 -8.15
C GLY A 12 -10.26 -18.07 -7.87
N ILE A 13 -9.28 -18.96 -7.98
CA ILE A 13 -7.85 -18.63 -7.81
C ILE A 13 -7.39 -17.66 -8.92
N ILE A 14 -7.75 -17.90 -10.18
CA ILE A 14 -7.40 -17.01 -11.30
C ILE A 14 -7.98 -15.60 -11.05
N VAL A 15 -9.26 -15.51 -10.72
CA VAL A 15 -9.92 -14.23 -10.43
C VAL A 15 -9.24 -13.53 -9.25
N LEU A 16 -8.91 -14.25 -8.18
CA LEU A 16 -8.23 -13.70 -7.00
C LEU A 16 -6.85 -13.13 -7.37
N ILE A 17 -6.04 -13.88 -8.12
CA ILE A 17 -4.70 -13.45 -8.53
C ILE A 17 -4.77 -12.20 -9.38
N PHE A 18 -5.59 -12.20 -10.44
CA PHE A 18 -5.68 -11.05 -11.35
C PHE A 18 -6.32 -9.83 -10.68
N ALA A 19 -7.34 -9.99 -9.85
CA ALA A 19 -7.92 -8.87 -9.12
C ALA A 19 -6.89 -8.21 -8.19
N ASN A 20 -6.00 -9.01 -7.54
CA ASN A 20 -4.94 -8.45 -6.71
C ASN A 20 -3.90 -7.66 -7.50
N THR A 21 -3.63 -7.97 -8.78
CA THR A 21 -2.72 -7.16 -9.59
C THR A 21 -3.25 -5.74 -9.82
N ALA A 22 -4.56 -5.51 -9.71
CA ALA A 22 -5.18 -4.19 -9.78
C ALA A 22 -5.41 -3.56 -8.38
N ALA A 23 -5.13 -4.28 -7.28
CA ALA A 23 -5.34 -3.77 -5.93
C ALA A 23 -4.16 -2.92 -5.39
N GLY A 24 -3.12 -2.71 -6.19
CA GLY A 24 -1.96 -1.85 -5.89
C GLY A 24 -1.91 -0.61 -6.77
N GLY A 25 -0.76 0.03 -6.82
CA GLY A 25 -0.43 1.01 -7.86
C GLY A 25 -0.55 2.48 -7.50
N ALA A 26 -0.78 2.83 -6.23
CA ALA A 26 -0.75 4.23 -5.81
C ALA A 26 0.61 4.87 -6.16
N GLU A 27 1.70 4.13 -5.92
CA GLU A 27 3.09 4.54 -6.11
C GLU A 27 3.68 4.24 -7.51
N TRP A 28 2.93 3.66 -8.46
CA TRP A 28 3.48 3.31 -9.77
C TRP A 28 4.08 4.49 -10.52
N CYS A 29 3.47 5.67 -10.39
CA CYS A 29 3.97 6.89 -11.05
C CYS A 29 5.10 7.60 -10.29
N SER A 30 5.71 6.99 -9.26
CA SER A 30 6.82 7.58 -8.51
C SER A 30 7.99 8.00 -9.40
N SER A 31 8.30 7.23 -10.44
CA SER A 31 9.37 7.54 -11.39
C SER A 31 9.08 8.74 -12.31
N ALA A 32 7.81 9.12 -12.46
CA ALA A 32 7.39 10.23 -13.31
C ALA A 32 7.27 11.58 -12.56
N LEU A 33 7.36 11.62 -11.23
CA LEU A 33 7.09 12.83 -10.44
C LEU A 33 8.03 13.99 -10.76
N ALA A 34 9.30 13.74 -11.06
CA ALA A 34 10.25 14.79 -11.46
C ALA A 34 9.90 15.35 -12.84
N ASP A 35 9.49 14.50 -13.78
CA ASP A 35 9.08 14.95 -15.11
C ASP A 35 7.80 15.77 -15.06
N ILE A 36 6.84 15.40 -14.18
CA ILE A 36 5.64 16.19 -13.90
C ILE A 36 6.02 17.56 -13.31
N ALA A 37 6.98 17.59 -12.37
CA ALA A 37 7.46 18.83 -11.78
C ALA A 37 8.07 19.78 -12.82
N ASN A 38 8.80 19.24 -13.79
CA ASN A 38 9.38 20.02 -14.88
C ASN A 38 8.32 20.64 -15.82
N VAL A 39 7.15 20.00 -15.94
CA VAL A 39 6.03 20.54 -16.74
C VAL A 39 5.25 21.62 -15.99
N PHE A 40 5.22 21.55 -14.67
CA PHE A 40 4.53 22.51 -13.81
C PHE A 40 5.50 23.22 -12.85
N PRO A 41 6.46 24.04 -13.37
CA PRO A 41 7.54 24.62 -12.58
C PRO A 41 7.08 25.59 -11.50
N ASP A 42 5.91 26.22 -11.69
CA ASP A 42 5.31 27.16 -10.72
C ASP A 42 4.57 26.46 -9.58
N VAL A 43 4.43 25.12 -9.63
CA VAL A 43 3.72 24.33 -8.60
C VAL A 43 4.74 23.77 -7.62
N PRO A 44 4.58 24.00 -6.31
CA PRO A 44 5.44 23.39 -5.29
C PRO A 44 5.51 21.87 -5.43
N TYR A 45 6.69 21.28 -5.21
CA TYR A 45 6.89 19.85 -5.40
C TYR A 45 5.97 19.03 -4.47
N SER A 46 5.71 19.49 -3.26
CA SER A 46 4.74 18.89 -2.34
C SER A 46 3.34 18.76 -2.96
N ILE A 47 2.89 19.74 -3.74
CA ILE A 47 1.60 19.66 -4.45
C ILE A 47 1.66 18.57 -5.54
N ILE A 48 2.77 18.47 -6.27
CA ILE A 48 2.95 17.43 -7.28
C ILE A 48 2.93 16.02 -6.66
N THR A 49 3.47 15.86 -5.46
CA THR A 49 3.45 14.56 -4.78
C THR A 49 2.05 14.06 -4.46
N PHE A 50 1.02 14.92 -4.42
CA PHE A 50 -0.38 14.49 -4.30
C PHE A 50 -0.83 13.57 -5.43
N VAL A 51 -0.19 13.63 -6.60
CA VAL A 51 -0.46 12.71 -7.73
C VAL A 51 -0.34 11.25 -7.28
N ASN A 52 0.66 10.92 -6.46
CA ASN A 52 0.81 9.59 -5.90
C ASN A 52 0.08 9.40 -4.57
N ASN A 53 -0.29 10.47 -3.88
CA ASN A 53 -0.71 10.37 -2.50
C ASN A 53 -2.23 10.50 -2.28
N ILE A 54 -2.98 11.14 -3.19
CA ILE A 54 -4.46 11.17 -3.17
C ILE A 54 -5.08 9.78 -3.01
N PRO A 55 -4.59 8.71 -3.68
CA PRO A 55 -5.14 7.37 -3.50
C PRO A 55 -5.10 6.85 -2.07
N ASN A 56 -4.06 7.18 -1.29
CA ASN A 56 -3.95 6.77 0.10
C ASN A 56 -5.03 7.45 0.98
N LEU A 57 -5.33 8.72 0.73
CA LEU A 57 -6.45 9.39 1.39
C LEU A 57 -7.79 8.72 1.06
N CYS A 58 -8.01 8.42 -0.22
CA CYS A 58 -9.20 7.69 -0.66
C CYS A 58 -9.29 6.32 -0.01
N ALA A 59 -8.16 5.61 0.13
CA ALA A 59 -8.13 4.29 0.74
C ALA A 59 -8.67 4.30 2.18
N VAL A 60 -8.34 5.31 2.98
CA VAL A 60 -8.87 5.44 4.36
C VAL A 60 -10.40 5.41 4.38
N ILE A 61 -11.03 6.10 3.44
CA ILE A 61 -12.49 6.25 3.38
C ILE A 61 -13.14 5.05 2.68
N PHE A 62 -12.69 4.74 1.46
CA PHE A 62 -13.35 3.78 0.58
C PHE A 62 -13.10 2.31 0.96
N THR A 63 -12.06 2.01 1.73
CA THR A 63 -11.88 0.68 2.36
C THR A 63 -13.04 0.37 3.31
N ILE A 64 -13.43 1.33 4.15
CA ILE A 64 -14.57 1.17 5.07
C ILE A 64 -15.86 1.08 4.28
N VAL A 65 -16.07 1.96 3.29
CA VAL A 65 -17.25 1.95 2.43
C VAL A 65 -17.41 0.60 1.72
N ALA A 66 -16.35 0.05 1.15
CA ALA A 66 -16.36 -1.25 0.50
C ALA A 66 -16.74 -2.37 1.46
N GLY A 67 -16.12 -2.37 2.64
CA GLY A 67 -16.39 -3.38 3.67
C GLY A 67 -17.85 -3.38 4.13
N VAL A 68 -18.47 -2.21 4.26
CA VAL A 68 -19.89 -2.09 4.66
C VAL A 68 -20.83 -2.51 3.53
N LEU A 69 -20.51 -2.18 2.27
CA LEU A 69 -21.43 -2.40 1.15
C LEU A 69 -21.34 -3.80 0.53
N VAL A 70 -20.13 -4.42 0.55
CA VAL A 70 -19.92 -5.71 -0.10
C VAL A 70 -20.74 -6.82 0.53
N ASN A 71 -21.35 -7.66 -0.31
CA ASN A 71 -22.23 -8.76 0.03
C ASN A 71 -23.52 -8.41 0.77
N ARG A 72 -23.73 -7.16 1.18
CA ARG A 72 -24.95 -6.66 1.83
C ARG A 72 -25.83 -5.86 0.88
N LYS A 73 -25.24 -4.89 0.18
CA LYS A 73 -25.93 -4.03 -0.80
C LYS A 73 -25.41 -4.26 -2.21
N ILE A 74 -24.13 -4.59 -2.36
CA ILE A 74 -23.44 -4.82 -3.62
C ILE A 74 -22.78 -6.19 -3.56
N THR A 75 -22.96 -7.01 -4.60
CA THR A 75 -22.29 -8.32 -4.68
C THR A 75 -20.79 -8.15 -4.81
N LEU A 76 -20.00 -9.14 -4.31
CA LEU A 76 -18.55 -9.14 -4.45
C LEU A 76 -18.11 -8.90 -5.91
N ARG A 77 -18.74 -9.59 -6.88
CA ARG A 77 -18.42 -9.41 -8.30
C ARG A 77 -18.63 -7.96 -8.78
N ASN A 78 -19.75 -7.35 -8.43
CA ASN A 78 -20.03 -5.97 -8.83
C ASN A 78 -19.10 -4.98 -8.13
N MET A 79 -18.74 -5.22 -6.88
CA MET A 79 -17.77 -4.41 -6.14
C MET A 79 -16.39 -4.47 -6.80
N LEU A 80 -15.94 -5.68 -7.21
CA LEU A 80 -14.71 -5.86 -7.99
C LEU A 80 -14.75 -5.08 -9.30
N LEU A 81 -15.85 -5.17 -10.06
CA LEU A 81 -15.99 -4.45 -11.33
C LEU A 81 -15.97 -2.94 -11.13
N ILE A 82 -16.66 -2.42 -10.12
CA ILE A 82 -16.63 -0.97 -9.80
C ILE A 82 -15.22 -0.56 -9.39
N GLY A 83 -14.58 -1.30 -8.47
CA GLY A 83 -13.24 -0.98 -7.97
C GLY A 83 -12.19 -0.99 -9.08
N ILE A 84 -12.11 -2.06 -9.87
CA ILE A 84 -11.15 -2.18 -10.98
C ILE A 84 -11.49 -1.19 -12.11
N GLY A 85 -12.78 -0.93 -12.38
CA GLY A 85 -13.22 0.05 -13.35
C GLY A 85 -12.80 1.47 -12.99
N CYS A 86 -13.03 1.90 -11.74
CA CYS A 86 -12.57 3.19 -11.23
C CYS A 86 -11.03 3.30 -11.25
N HIS A 87 -10.33 2.22 -10.88
CA HIS A 87 -8.87 2.15 -10.92
C HIS A 87 -8.35 2.32 -12.36
N CYS A 88 -8.96 1.66 -13.35
CA CYS A 88 -8.58 1.76 -14.75
C CYS A 88 -8.89 3.16 -15.30
N VAL A 89 -10.15 3.59 -15.25
CA VAL A 89 -10.59 4.87 -15.82
C VAL A 89 -9.89 6.05 -15.14
N GLY A 90 -9.88 6.08 -13.81
CA GLY A 90 -9.23 7.13 -13.05
C GLY A 90 -7.73 7.17 -13.26
N GLY A 91 -7.09 6.00 -13.41
CA GLY A 91 -5.67 5.90 -13.71
C GLY A 91 -5.29 6.46 -15.08
N ILE A 92 -6.15 6.30 -16.10
CA ILE A 92 -5.88 6.76 -17.48
C ILE A 92 -6.20 8.24 -17.66
N LEU A 93 -7.13 8.82 -16.90
CA LEU A 93 -7.51 10.24 -17.05
C LEU A 93 -6.32 11.21 -17.10
N PRO A 94 -5.28 11.09 -16.24
CA PRO A 94 -4.09 11.93 -16.37
C PRO A 94 -3.32 11.77 -17.68
N ALA A 95 -3.35 10.58 -18.31
CA ALA A 95 -2.73 10.37 -19.62
C ALA A 95 -3.41 11.19 -20.72
N LEU A 96 -4.73 11.32 -20.64
CA LEU A 96 -5.55 11.96 -21.68
C LEU A 96 -5.69 13.48 -21.45
N PHE A 97 -5.80 13.91 -20.22
CA PHE A 97 -6.16 15.28 -19.85
C PHE A 97 -5.16 15.98 -18.92
N GLY A 98 -4.10 15.30 -18.49
CA GLY A 98 -3.09 15.87 -17.58
C GLY A 98 -2.38 17.09 -18.14
N ASP A 99 -2.18 17.16 -19.45
CA ASP A 99 -1.58 18.32 -20.12
C ASP A 99 -2.46 19.58 -20.03
N THR A 100 -3.76 19.44 -19.77
CA THR A 100 -4.69 20.58 -19.75
C THR A 100 -4.67 21.32 -18.41
N SER A 101 -4.59 20.61 -17.32
CA SER A 101 -4.47 21.21 -15.98
C SER A 101 -4.12 20.18 -14.90
N MET A 102 -3.44 20.64 -13.86
CA MET A 102 -3.18 19.86 -12.63
C MET A 102 -4.47 19.37 -11.97
N ALA A 103 -5.56 20.15 -12.04
CA ALA A 103 -6.86 19.77 -11.48
C ALA A 103 -7.42 18.51 -12.14
N MET A 104 -7.28 18.37 -13.47
CA MET A 104 -7.71 17.17 -14.20
C MET A 104 -6.88 15.94 -13.82
N MET A 105 -5.60 16.15 -13.56
CA MET A 105 -4.72 15.09 -13.04
C MET A 105 -5.17 14.62 -11.66
N PHE A 106 -5.46 15.54 -10.74
CA PHE A 106 -5.97 15.20 -9.41
C PHE A 106 -7.34 14.54 -9.45
N LEU A 107 -8.24 14.97 -10.33
CA LEU A 107 -9.54 14.33 -10.52
C LEU A 107 -9.39 12.87 -10.95
N GLY A 108 -8.48 12.59 -11.89
CA GLY A 108 -8.13 11.23 -12.29
C GLY A 108 -7.58 10.41 -11.13
N ARG A 109 -6.65 10.97 -10.35
CA ARG A 109 -6.08 10.30 -9.19
C ARG A 109 -7.09 10.07 -8.06
N PHE A 110 -8.06 10.96 -7.88
CA PHE A 110 -9.16 10.76 -6.95
C PHE A 110 -10.08 9.60 -7.40
N ALA A 111 -10.49 9.59 -8.68
CA ALA A 111 -11.29 8.51 -9.23
C ALA A 111 -10.55 7.14 -9.14
N PHE A 112 -9.24 7.13 -9.45
CA PHE A 112 -8.38 5.98 -9.22
C PHE A 112 -8.38 5.54 -7.75
N GLY A 113 -8.25 6.51 -6.83
CA GLY A 113 -8.19 6.27 -5.39
C GLY A 113 -9.48 5.67 -4.82
N ILE A 114 -10.64 6.01 -5.39
CA ILE A 114 -11.92 5.33 -5.08
C ILE A 114 -11.76 3.83 -5.39
N GLY A 115 -11.32 3.48 -6.59
CA GLY A 115 -11.09 2.09 -7.00
C GLY A 115 -10.09 1.38 -6.10
N TYR A 116 -8.97 2.03 -5.81
CA TYR A 116 -7.90 1.53 -4.94
C TYR A 116 -8.42 1.20 -3.54
N GLY A 117 -9.16 2.12 -2.89
CA GLY A 117 -9.74 1.90 -1.57
C GLY A 117 -10.82 0.80 -1.56
N LEU A 118 -11.69 0.77 -2.59
CA LEU A 118 -12.69 -0.29 -2.72
C LEU A 118 -12.05 -1.68 -2.81
N MET A 119 -10.95 -1.81 -3.56
CA MET A 119 -10.24 -3.08 -3.71
C MET A 119 -9.58 -3.54 -2.41
N GLN A 120 -8.97 -2.65 -1.65
CA GLN A 120 -8.40 -2.98 -0.33
C GLN A 120 -9.47 -3.48 0.64
N GLY A 121 -10.63 -2.83 0.69
CA GLY A 121 -11.70 -3.16 1.64
C GLY A 121 -12.38 -4.52 1.42
N ILE A 122 -12.19 -5.15 0.27
CA ILE A 122 -12.79 -6.45 -0.06
C ILE A 122 -11.81 -7.62 -0.07
N GLY A 123 -10.54 -7.39 0.22
CA GLY A 123 -9.48 -8.40 0.10
C GLY A 123 -9.78 -9.72 0.83
N ILE A 124 -10.25 -9.65 2.07
CA ILE A 124 -10.62 -10.85 2.86
C ILE A 124 -11.85 -11.54 2.26
N SER A 125 -12.91 -10.80 1.97
CA SER A 125 -14.13 -11.36 1.34
C SER A 125 -13.82 -12.01 0.00
N MET A 126 -12.92 -11.41 -0.78
CA MET A 126 -12.48 -11.94 -2.05
C MET A 126 -11.83 -13.31 -1.88
N SER A 127 -10.90 -13.45 -0.93
CA SER A 127 -10.23 -14.72 -0.68
C SER A 127 -11.19 -15.81 -0.17
N LEU A 128 -12.10 -15.46 0.75
CA LEU A 128 -13.04 -16.39 1.34
C LEU A 128 -14.09 -16.90 0.34
N LYS A 129 -14.60 -16.02 -0.53
CA LYS A 129 -15.69 -16.38 -1.47
C LYS A 129 -15.20 -16.93 -2.80
N LEU A 130 -14.02 -16.53 -3.26
CA LEU A 130 -13.45 -17.05 -4.51
C LEU A 130 -12.76 -18.40 -4.32
N VAL A 131 -12.17 -18.66 -3.14
CA VAL A 131 -11.46 -19.91 -2.84
C VAL A 131 -12.13 -20.62 -1.67
N GLU A 132 -13.17 -21.40 -1.98
CA GLU A 132 -13.97 -22.10 -0.98
C GLU A 132 -13.17 -23.21 -0.23
N ASP A 133 -12.25 -23.89 -0.92
CA ASP A 133 -11.40 -24.92 -0.29
C ASP A 133 -10.32 -24.26 0.59
N SER A 134 -10.46 -24.44 1.90
CA SER A 134 -9.57 -23.86 2.92
C SER A 134 -8.10 -24.29 2.77
N ARG A 135 -7.84 -25.50 2.23
CA ARG A 135 -6.49 -26.02 2.01
C ARG A 135 -5.72 -25.24 0.96
N PHE A 136 -6.41 -24.75 -0.07
CA PHE A 136 -5.81 -23.97 -1.14
C PHE A 136 -5.84 -22.47 -0.89
N ARG A 137 -6.68 -21.99 0.05
CA ARG A 137 -6.88 -20.54 0.28
C ARG A 137 -5.59 -19.82 0.65
N SER A 138 -4.81 -20.37 1.59
CA SER A 138 -3.55 -19.74 2.01
C SER A 138 -2.53 -19.67 0.87
N HIS A 139 -2.43 -20.72 0.06
CA HIS A 139 -1.57 -20.72 -1.11
C HIS A 139 -2.05 -19.72 -2.16
N ALA A 140 -3.36 -19.67 -2.43
CA ALA A 140 -3.95 -18.75 -3.38
C ALA A 140 -3.74 -17.29 -2.98
N MET A 141 -3.86 -16.96 -1.69
CA MET A 141 -3.54 -15.64 -1.15
C MET A 141 -2.06 -15.30 -1.33
N GLY A 142 -1.16 -16.23 -1.04
CA GLY A 142 0.28 -16.06 -1.28
C GLY A 142 0.59 -15.77 -2.74
N TRP A 143 -0.01 -16.52 -3.68
CA TRP A 143 0.15 -16.26 -5.12
C TRP A 143 -0.44 -14.91 -5.55
N ALA A 144 -1.58 -14.52 -4.98
CA ALA A 144 -2.21 -13.22 -5.28
C ALA A 144 -1.32 -12.05 -4.83
N VAL A 145 -0.73 -12.13 -3.64
CA VAL A 145 0.22 -11.13 -3.14
C VAL A 145 1.50 -11.12 -3.99
N ALA A 146 2.05 -12.28 -4.32
CA ALA A 146 3.22 -12.37 -5.21
C ALA A 146 2.95 -11.76 -6.59
N ALA A 147 1.75 -12.00 -7.16
CA ALA A 147 1.34 -11.41 -8.44
C ALA A 147 1.20 -9.89 -8.34
N GLN A 148 0.72 -9.35 -7.23
CA GLN A 148 0.65 -7.90 -6.99
C GLN A 148 2.05 -7.28 -6.97
N TYR A 149 3.02 -7.86 -6.27
CA TYR A 149 4.40 -7.36 -6.25
C TYR A 149 5.09 -7.51 -7.62
N ALA A 150 4.84 -8.62 -8.35
CA ALA A 150 5.33 -8.78 -9.70
C ALA A 150 4.76 -7.70 -10.64
N MET A 151 3.47 -7.39 -10.50
CA MET A 151 2.86 -6.30 -11.27
C MET A 151 3.42 -4.94 -10.89
N ASN A 152 3.65 -4.66 -9.61
CA ASN A 152 4.32 -3.43 -9.17
C ASN A 152 5.69 -3.27 -9.84
N MET A 153 6.48 -4.33 -9.92
CA MET A 153 7.78 -4.34 -10.60
C MET A 153 7.64 -4.01 -12.10
N ILE A 154 6.74 -4.70 -12.80
CA ILE A 154 6.49 -4.47 -14.23
C ILE A 154 6.01 -3.04 -14.47
N ALA A 155 5.08 -2.56 -13.63
CA ALA A 155 4.52 -1.23 -13.74
C ALA A 155 5.57 -0.13 -13.56
N GLN A 156 6.46 -0.26 -12.58
CA GLN A 156 7.53 0.72 -12.34
C GLN A 156 8.46 0.86 -13.55
N VAL A 157 8.85 -0.25 -14.18
CA VAL A 157 9.65 -0.24 -15.41
C VAL A 157 8.87 0.39 -16.55
N ALA A 158 7.61 -0.03 -16.76
CA ALA A 158 6.77 0.48 -17.83
C ALA A 158 6.53 1.99 -17.68
N VAL A 159 6.26 2.48 -16.48
CA VAL A 159 6.10 3.92 -16.20
C VAL A 159 7.35 4.70 -16.57
N GLY A 160 8.55 4.22 -16.17
CA GLY A 160 9.80 4.87 -16.53
C GLY A 160 9.99 5.00 -18.03
N HIS A 161 9.76 3.93 -18.80
CA HIS A 161 9.89 3.94 -20.26
C HIS A 161 8.80 4.78 -20.95
N LEU A 162 7.56 4.69 -20.51
CA LEU A 162 6.47 5.50 -21.06
C LEU A 162 6.67 6.98 -20.78
N CYS A 163 7.16 7.33 -19.58
CA CYS A 163 7.50 8.69 -19.20
C CYS A 163 8.60 9.29 -20.08
N ALA A 164 9.60 8.48 -20.47
CA ALA A 164 10.67 8.93 -21.38
C ALA A 164 10.18 9.28 -22.78
N ILE A 165 9.03 8.76 -23.24
CA ILE A 165 8.40 9.13 -24.51
C ILE A 165 7.64 10.45 -24.32
N LYS A 166 6.74 10.51 -23.35
CA LYS A 166 6.01 11.69 -22.92
C LYS A 166 5.56 11.48 -21.46
N TRP A 167 5.73 12.47 -20.62
CA TRP A 167 5.50 12.35 -19.19
C TRP A 167 4.10 11.79 -18.82
N ASN A 168 3.04 12.26 -19.52
CA ASN A 168 1.69 11.81 -19.27
C ASN A 168 1.42 10.37 -19.74
N TYR A 169 2.22 9.81 -20.65
CA TYR A 169 2.10 8.41 -21.08
C TYR A 169 2.38 7.42 -19.94
N SER A 170 3.10 7.83 -18.91
CA SER A 170 3.30 7.05 -17.68
C SER A 170 1.99 6.51 -17.10
N PHE A 171 0.89 7.24 -17.25
CA PHE A 171 -0.42 6.86 -16.74
C PHE A 171 -1.13 5.78 -17.57
N PHE A 172 -0.69 5.50 -18.81
CA PHE A 172 -1.21 4.38 -19.58
C PHE A 172 -0.90 3.01 -18.97
N VAL A 173 0.02 2.92 -18.02
CA VAL A 173 0.26 1.67 -17.26
C VAL A 173 -1.03 1.16 -16.60
N TYR A 174 -1.95 2.04 -16.24
CA TYR A 174 -3.22 1.67 -15.62
C TYR A 174 -4.22 1.00 -16.57
N LEU A 175 -3.96 0.99 -17.89
CA LEU A 175 -4.67 0.14 -18.87
C LEU A 175 -4.55 -1.36 -18.53
N TRP A 176 -3.47 -1.75 -17.82
CA TRP A 176 -3.37 -3.11 -17.31
C TRP A 176 -4.65 -3.57 -16.61
N SER A 177 -5.31 -2.67 -15.87
CA SER A 177 -6.51 -3.01 -15.10
C SER A 177 -7.70 -3.42 -15.97
N ALA A 178 -7.67 -3.14 -17.27
CA ALA A 178 -8.67 -3.65 -18.20
C ALA A 178 -8.63 -5.19 -18.29
N ILE A 179 -7.45 -5.82 -18.15
CA ILE A 179 -7.31 -7.28 -18.18
C ILE A 179 -8.02 -7.92 -16.97
N PRO A 180 -7.70 -7.60 -15.71
CA PRO A 180 -8.42 -8.12 -14.57
C PRO A 180 -9.91 -7.72 -14.57
N PHE A 181 -10.28 -6.54 -15.11
CA PHE A 181 -11.69 -6.17 -15.29
C PHE A 181 -12.43 -7.17 -16.17
N LEU A 182 -11.89 -7.52 -17.34
CA LEU A 182 -12.49 -8.51 -18.25
C LEU A 182 -12.51 -9.91 -17.62
N ILE A 183 -11.46 -10.30 -16.93
CA ILE A 183 -11.40 -11.58 -16.21
C ILE A 183 -12.52 -11.66 -15.16
N VAL A 184 -12.71 -10.62 -14.35
CA VAL A 184 -13.80 -10.56 -13.37
C VAL A 184 -15.16 -10.53 -14.06
N LEU A 185 -15.29 -9.79 -15.17
CA LEU A 185 -16.54 -9.68 -15.91
C LEU A 185 -17.01 -11.03 -16.47
N PHE A 186 -16.11 -11.84 -17.01
CA PHE A 186 -16.47 -13.08 -17.69
C PHE A 186 -16.34 -14.32 -16.80
N LEU A 187 -15.33 -14.37 -15.91
CA LEU A 187 -15.02 -15.57 -15.14
C LEU A 187 -15.52 -15.53 -13.70
N CYS A 188 -15.68 -14.33 -13.09
CA CYS A 188 -16.09 -14.25 -11.68
C CYS A 188 -17.55 -14.72 -11.53
N PRO A 189 -17.81 -15.71 -10.65
CA PRO A 189 -19.17 -16.19 -10.41
C PRO A 189 -20.10 -15.08 -9.94
N LYS A 190 -21.39 -15.19 -10.30
CA LYS A 190 -22.43 -14.31 -9.74
C LYS A 190 -22.77 -14.79 -8.34
N PHE A 191 -22.41 -13.98 -7.33
CA PHE A 191 -22.73 -14.25 -5.94
C PHE A 191 -24.13 -13.71 -5.61
N LYS A 192 -24.86 -14.42 -4.71
CA LYS A 192 -26.05 -13.87 -4.08
C LYS A 192 -25.64 -12.85 -3.02
N LEU A 193 -26.49 -11.84 -2.80
CA LEU A 193 -26.33 -10.91 -1.70
C LEU A 193 -26.57 -11.66 -0.37
N ASP A 194 -25.66 -11.46 0.54
CA ASP A 194 -25.80 -11.93 1.92
C ASP A 194 -25.78 -10.71 2.86
N ARG A 195 -26.96 -10.29 3.29
CA ARG A 195 -27.12 -9.09 4.13
C ARG A 195 -26.54 -9.23 5.53
N ASN A 196 -26.25 -10.44 5.96
CA ASN A 196 -25.67 -10.74 7.27
C ASN A 196 -24.19 -11.12 7.17
N ASP A 197 -23.56 -10.86 6.02
CA ASP A 197 -22.14 -11.19 5.85
C ASP A 197 -21.25 -10.26 6.69
N THR A 198 -20.66 -10.85 7.73
CA THR A 198 -19.69 -10.22 8.63
C THR A 198 -18.24 -10.60 8.27
N SER A 199 -18.03 -11.29 7.16
CA SER A 199 -16.68 -11.71 6.73
C SER A 199 -15.78 -10.55 6.29
N THR A 200 -16.36 -9.35 6.04
CA THR A 200 -15.62 -8.15 5.68
C THR A 200 -15.28 -7.29 6.90
N THR A 201 -14.22 -6.52 6.79
CA THR A 201 -13.82 -5.53 7.81
C THR A 201 -14.98 -4.59 8.16
N GLY A 202 -15.55 -3.92 7.16
CA GLY A 202 -16.65 -3.00 7.37
C GLY A 202 -17.94 -3.68 7.83
N GLY A 203 -18.18 -4.94 7.41
CA GLY A 203 -19.32 -5.71 7.85
C GLY A 203 -19.33 -5.95 9.35
N LYS A 204 -18.19 -6.34 9.92
CA LYS A 204 -18.02 -6.48 11.36
C LYS A 204 -18.15 -5.16 12.09
N LEU A 205 -17.50 -4.10 11.56
CA LEU A 205 -17.58 -2.76 12.15
C LEU A 205 -19.02 -2.22 12.16
N GLU A 206 -19.80 -2.46 11.10
CA GLU A 206 -21.20 -2.02 11.04
C GLU A 206 -22.08 -2.81 12.05
N GLU A 207 -21.87 -4.11 12.21
CA GLU A 207 -22.57 -4.91 13.19
C GLU A 207 -22.29 -4.41 14.61
N MET A 208 -21.02 -4.18 14.92
CA MET A 208 -20.60 -3.59 16.20
C MET A 208 -21.16 -2.17 16.40
N ALA A 209 -21.24 -1.37 15.35
CA ALA A 209 -21.82 -0.03 15.41
C ALA A 209 -23.34 -0.07 15.68
N LYS A 210 -24.09 -0.97 15.02
CA LYS A 210 -25.54 -1.14 15.21
C LYS A 210 -25.90 -1.66 16.61
N SER A 211 -25.07 -2.54 17.14
CA SER A 211 -25.27 -3.07 18.52
C SER A 211 -24.82 -2.08 19.60
N GLY A 212 -24.26 -0.93 19.22
CA GLY A 212 -23.64 0.00 20.17
C GLY A 212 -22.34 -0.50 20.79
N SER A 213 -21.88 -1.69 20.38
CA SER A 213 -20.67 -2.31 20.92
C SER A 213 -19.38 -1.74 20.35
N LEU A 214 -19.41 -1.04 19.20
CA LEU A 214 -18.21 -0.51 18.56
C LEU A 214 -17.46 0.52 19.44
N VAL A 215 -18.17 1.50 20.00
CA VAL A 215 -17.55 2.51 20.88
C VAL A 215 -17.01 1.86 22.15
N ARG A 216 -17.72 0.87 22.65
CA ARG A 216 -17.30 0.07 23.81
C ARG A 216 -16.06 -0.73 23.46
N ALA A 217 -16.06 -1.49 22.36
CA ALA A 217 -14.92 -2.26 21.89
C ALA A 217 -13.68 -1.40 21.64
N ILE A 218 -13.84 -0.20 21.03
CA ILE A 218 -12.74 0.77 20.84
C ILE A 218 -12.16 1.21 22.19
N LYS A 219 -13.00 1.49 23.19
CA LYS A 219 -12.55 1.89 24.54
C LYS A 219 -11.91 0.75 25.32
N GLU A 220 -12.31 -0.46 25.06
CA GLU A 220 -11.78 -1.68 25.72
C GLU A 220 -10.51 -2.20 25.07
N LEU A 221 -10.08 -1.65 23.90
CA LEU A 221 -8.82 -2.02 23.27
C LEU A 221 -7.63 -1.71 24.20
N PRO A 222 -6.71 -2.65 24.37
CA PRO A 222 -5.51 -2.43 25.16
C PRO A 222 -4.68 -1.24 24.63
N PRO A 223 -4.05 -0.45 25.52
CA PRO A 223 -3.22 0.71 25.10
C PRO A 223 -2.11 0.34 24.09
N ILE A 224 -1.65 -0.88 24.11
CA ILE A 224 -0.62 -1.39 23.18
C ILE A 224 -1.07 -1.30 21.71
N VAL A 225 -2.36 -1.47 21.41
CA VAL A 225 -2.92 -1.31 20.05
C VAL A 225 -2.68 0.10 19.54
N TRP A 226 -2.96 1.09 20.38
CA TRP A 226 -2.78 2.51 20.04
C TRP A 226 -1.31 2.89 19.88
N VAL A 227 -0.44 2.34 20.72
CA VAL A 227 1.01 2.55 20.60
C VAL A 227 1.52 2.03 19.26
N PHE A 228 1.21 0.79 18.88
CA PHE A 228 1.70 0.22 17.63
C PHE A 228 1.00 0.80 16.39
N SER A 229 -0.26 1.22 16.50
CA SER A 229 -0.91 2.00 15.44
C SER A 229 -0.26 3.36 15.23
N ALA A 230 0.11 4.06 16.30
CA ALA A 230 0.86 5.32 16.22
C ALA A 230 2.26 5.11 15.62
N ILE A 231 2.95 4.01 15.97
CA ILE A 231 4.22 3.63 15.36
C ILE A 231 4.04 3.35 13.86
N ALA A 232 2.98 2.65 13.45
CA ALA A 232 2.70 2.41 12.03
C ALA A 232 2.44 3.71 11.26
N ILE A 233 1.68 4.64 11.84
CA ILE A 233 1.45 5.99 11.27
C ILE A 233 2.79 6.73 11.12
N GLY A 234 3.57 6.83 12.19
CA GLY A 234 4.85 7.54 12.21
C GLY A 234 5.88 6.91 11.26
N TYR A 235 5.91 5.58 11.19
CA TYR A 235 6.75 4.85 10.25
C TYR A 235 6.37 5.21 8.80
N MET A 236 5.11 5.10 8.43
CA MET A 236 4.67 5.39 7.06
C MET A 236 4.80 6.87 6.70
N LEU A 237 4.55 7.78 7.64
CA LEU A 237 4.80 9.21 7.46
C LEU A 237 6.26 9.48 7.06
N CYS A 238 7.21 8.78 7.70
CA CYS A 238 8.63 8.94 7.44
C CYS A 238 9.13 8.14 6.23
N TYR A 239 8.50 7.00 5.96
CA TYR A 239 8.95 6.08 4.91
C TYR A 239 8.39 6.43 3.53
N TYR A 240 7.11 6.81 3.45
CA TYR A 240 6.42 7.07 2.19
C TYR A 240 7.05 8.20 1.35
N PRO A 241 7.68 9.25 1.93
CA PRO A 241 8.46 10.23 1.18
C PRO A 241 9.51 9.63 0.23
N MET A 242 10.04 8.44 0.51
CA MET A 242 10.93 7.75 -0.44
C MET A 242 10.29 7.62 -1.82
N PHE A 243 9.04 7.17 -1.89
CA PHE A 243 8.31 7.02 -3.15
C PHE A 243 7.94 8.35 -3.80
N LEU A 244 7.88 9.42 -3.00
CA LEU A 244 7.49 10.75 -3.48
C LEU A 244 8.70 11.53 -4.03
N VAL A 245 9.91 11.31 -3.48
CA VAL A 245 11.09 12.14 -3.83
C VAL A 245 12.19 11.39 -4.57
N ILE A 246 12.11 10.06 -4.71
CA ILE A 246 13.17 9.27 -5.37
C ILE A 246 13.43 9.74 -6.81
N SER A 247 12.39 10.11 -7.56
CA SER A 247 12.51 10.65 -8.91
C SER A 247 13.24 11.99 -8.91
N MET A 248 12.92 12.88 -7.97
CA MET A 248 13.59 14.16 -7.80
C MET A 248 15.09 13.98 -7.49
N ILE A 249 15.46 13.01 -6.63
CA ILE A 249 16.86 12.73 -6.32
C ILE A 249 17.61 12.23 -7.54
N VAL A 250 17.06 11.25 -8.26
CA VAL A 250 17.74 10.63 -9.42
C VAL A 250 17.87 11.59 -10.59
N VAL A 251 16.79 12.29 -10.93
CA VAL A 251 16.77 13.22 -12.07
C VAL A 251 17.46 14.53 -11.71
N GLY A 252 17.14 15.12 -10.56
CA GLY A 252 17.68 16.41 -10.13
C GLY A 252 19.20 16.41 -9.89
N ARG A 253 19.78 15.23 -9.53
CA ARG A 253 21.24 15.08 -9.36
C ARG A 253 21.96 14.57 -10.60
N GLY A 254 21.27 14.41 -11.73
CA GLY A 254 21.87 13.92 -12.98
C GLY A 254 22.32 12.45 -12.91
N ILE A 255 21.80 11.64 -11.97
CA ILE A 255 22.10 10.21 -11.88
C ILE A 255 21.48 9.44 -13.06
N GLY A 256 20.35 9.92 -13.55
CA GLY A 256 19.63 9.34 -14.68
C GLY A 256 18.29 10.04 -14.92
N ASN A 257 17.39 9.35 -15.55
CA ASN A 257 16.04 9.80 -15.90
C ASN A 257 14.97 8.89 -15.28
N SER A 258 13.70 9.10 -15.63
CA SER A 258 12.57 8.28 -15.16
C SER A 258 12.74 6.78 -15.44
N VAL A 259 13.41 6.39 -16.56
CA VAL A 259 13.76 4.97 -16.82
C VAL A 259 14.70 4.43 -15.74
N THR A 260 15.69 5.22 -15.36
CA THR A 260 16.65 4.86 -14.31
C THR A 260 15.94 4.65 -12.97
N VAL A 261 14.97 5.51 -12.63
CA VAL A 261 14.15 5.36 -11.42
C VAL A 261 13.33 4.08 -11.48
N GLY A 262 12.61 3.84 -12.59
CA GLY A 262 11.80 2.64 -12.78
C GLY A 262 12.63 1.36 -12.62
N ASN A 263 13.82 1.31 -13.23
CA ASN A 263 14.75 0.19 -13.11
C ASN A 263 15.28 0.01 -11.66
N ALA A 264 15.56 1.11 -10.96
CA ALA A 264 16.00 1.06 -9.56
C ALA A 264 14.90 0.49 -8.65
N MET A 265 13.63 0.84 -8.89
CA MET A 265 12.48 0.32 -8.14
C MET A 265 12.22 -1.18 -8.34
N VAL A 266 12.77 -1.80 -9.40
CA VAL A 266 12.76 -3.27 -9.54
C VAL A 266 13.55 -3.91 -8.41
N PHE A 267 14.72 -3.39 -8.09
CA PHE A 267 15.55 -3.92 -7.00
C PHE A 267 14.85 -3.82 -5.66
N TYR A 268 14.13 -2.71 -5.42
CA TYR A 268 13.27 -2.57 -4.25
C TYR A 268 12.18 -3.66 -4.20
N SER A 269 11.46 -3.87 -5.30
CA SER A 269 10.34 -4.82 -5.36
C SER A 269 10.80 -6.26 -5.14
N VAL A 270 11.92 -6.67 -5.76
CA VAL A 270 12.53 -7.99 -5.56
C VAL A 270 13.00 -8.15 -4.11
N ALA A 271 13.63 -7.12 -3.56
CA ALA A 271 14.11 -7.13 -2.17
C ALA A 271 12.95 -7.22 -1.16
N THR A 272 11.82 -6.59 -1.44
CA THR A 272 10.60 -6.67 -0.63
C THR A 272 10.06 -8.11 -0.55
N ILE A 273 10.07 -8.84 -1.67
CA ILE A 273 9.68 -10.26 -1.69
C ILE A 273 10.63 -11.08 -0.80
N ALA A 274 11.94 -10.87 -0.94
CA ALA A 274 12.95 -11.53 -0.10
C ALA A 274 12.84 -11.12 1.38
N GLY A 275 12.45 -9.88 1.64
CA GLY A 275 12.28 -9.31 2.99
C GLY A 275 11.27 -10.06 3.84
N GLY A 276 10.19 -10.58 3.24
CA GLY A 276 9.22 -11.42 3.95
C GLY A 276 9.85 -12.70 4.52
N ILE A 277 10.80 -13.29 3.80
CA ILE A 277 11.56 -14.48 4.26
C ILE A 277 12.55 -14.06 5.36
N VAL A 278 13.29 -12.98 5.12
CA VAL A 278 14.28 -12.45 6.05
C VAL A 278 13.63 -12.05 7.37
N PHE A 279 12.42 -11.48 7.36
CA PHE A 279 11.69 -11.11 8.56
C PHE A 279 11.50 -12.28 9.51
N GLY A 280 11.07 -13.46 9.03
CA GLY A 280 10.89 -14.64 9.88
C GLY A 280 12.19 -15.10 10.56
N PHE A 281 13.33 -14.98 9.88
CA PHE A 281 14.65 -15.26 10.48
C PHE A 281 15.08 -14.17 11.46
N ALA A 282 14.91 -12.91 11.09
CA ALA A 282 15.24 -11.76 11.93
C ALA A 282 14.45 -11.79 13.24
N GLU A 283 13.18 -12.14 13.20
CA GLU A 283 12.32 -12.24 14.37
C GLU A 283 12.82 -13.33 15.36
N LYS A 284 13.26 -14.47 14.84
CA LYS A 284 13.86 -15.56 15.67
C LYS A 284 15.19 -15.15 16.29
N LEU A 285 16.03 -14.44 15.53
CA LEU A 285 17.39 -14.05 15.96
C LEU A 285 17.37 -12.84 16.92
N LEU A 286 16.64 -11.80 16.56
CA LEU A 286 16.66 -10.50 17.25
C LEU A 286 15.58 -10.39 18.33
N LYS A 287 14.53 -11.25 18.29
CA LYS A 287 13.45 -11.28 19.29
C LYS A 287 12.87 -9.86 19.54
N ASN A 288 12.96 -9.40 20.78
CA ASN A 288 12.44 -8.09 21.19
C ASN A 288 13.12 -6.89 20.52
N LYS A 289 14.28 -7.09 19.87
CA LYS A 289 15.02 -6.02 19.16
C LYS A 289 14.67 -5.96 17.68
N THR A 290 13.87 -6.91 17.15
CA THR A 290 13.57 -7.01 15.71
C THR A 290 13.05 -5.70 15.15
N MET A 291 12.04 -5.15 15.78
CA MET A 291 11.38 -3.94 15.30
C MET A 291 12.26 -2.70 15.37
N PHE A 292 13.06 -2.57 16.45
CA PHE A 292 14.07 -1.53 16.56
C PHE A 292 15.09 -1.59 15.43
N VAL A 293 15.65 -2.78 15.17
CA VAL A 293 16.66 -2.96 14.12
C VAL A 293 16.06 -2.66 12.75
N MET A 294 14.83 -3.12 12.46
CA MET A 294 14.17 -2.86 11.20
C MET A 294 13.94 -1.36 10.97
N LEU A 295 13.41 -0.64 11.97
CA LEU A 295 13.21 0.80 11.89
C LEU A 295 14.53 1.56 11.74
N ALA A 296 15.55 1.20 12.52
CA ALA A 296 16.85 1.83 12.46
C ALA A 296 17.54 1.63 11.10
N VAL A 297 17.55 0.39 10.57
CA VAL A 297 18.14 0.11 9.26
C VAL A 297 17.36 0.80 8.16
N THR A 298 16.02 0.77 8.19
CA THR A 298 15.19 1.50 7.22
C THR A 298 15.46 3.00 7.28
N GLY A 299 15.66 3.57 8.47
CA GLY A 299 16.09 4.96 8.63
C GLY A 299 17.45 5.24 7.98
N VAL A 300 18.44 4.36 8.20
CA VAL A 300 19.76 4.48 7.56
C VAL A 300 19.63 4.43 6.03
N THR A 301 18.71 3.63 5.47
CA THR A 301 18.52 3.60 4.00
C THR A 301 18.01 4.93 3.45
N MET A 302 17.21 5.68 4.22
CA MET A 302 16.77 7.02 3.82
C MET A 302 17.97 7.98 3.70
N LEU A 303 18.89 7.97 4.68
CA LEU A 303 20.14 8.74 4.60
C LEU A 303 21.00 8.28 3.42
N GLY A 304 21.13 6.98 3.23
CA GLY A 304 21.86 6.42 2.10
C GLY A 304 21.33 6.88 0.75
N LEU A 305 20.01 6.89 0.57
CA LEU A 305 19.37 7.41 -0.63
C LEU A 305 19.56 8.93 -0.75
N TYR A 306 19.43 9.67 0.36
CA TYR A 306 19.67 11.11 0.37
C TYR A 306 21.09 11.49 -0.08
N PHE A 307 22.12 10.72 0.29
CA PHE A 307 23.51 10.96 -0.10
C PHE A 307 23.93 10.22 -1.40
N SER A 308 23.02 9.57 -2.10
CA SER A 308 23.34 8.84 -3.33
C SER A 308 23.65 9.77 -4.48
N HIS A 309 24.72 9.46 -5.23
CA HIS A 309 25.17 10.15 -6.43
C HIS A 309 25.38 9.22 -7.63
N SER A 310 25.00 7.95 -7.53
CA SER A 310 25.12 6.97 -8.60
C SER A 310 23.94 5.99 -8.59
N PHE A 311 23.64 5.40 -9.76
CA PHE A 311 22.64 4.36 -9.89
C PHE A 311 22.88 3.18 -8.94
N VAL A 312 24.13 2.72 -8.86
CA VAL A 312 24.52 1.58 -8.02
C VAL A 312 24.23 1.87 -6.54
N SER A 313 24.54 3.09 -6.07
CA SER A 313 24.23 3.50 -4.70
C SER A 313 22.72 3.53 -4.43
N VAL A 314 21.93 4.12 -5.35
CA VAL A 314 20.47 4.15 -5.23
C VAL A 314 19.91 2.73 -5.20
N ALA A 315 20.30 1.85 -6.12
CA ALA A 315 19.83 0.49 -6.19
C ALA A 315 20.20 -0.31 -4.93
N ALA A 316 21.44 -0.16 -4.43
CA ALA A 316 21.89 -0.85 -3.22
C ALA A 316 21.05 -0.44 -1.99
N TRP A 317 20.81 0.87 -1.79
CA TRP A 317 19.99 1.33 -0.67
C TRP A 317 18.52 0.92 -0.81
N LEU A 318 17.98 0.88 -2.03
CA LEU A 318 16.63 0.37 -2.29
C LEU A 318 16.50 -1.12 -1.97
N VAL A 319 17.54 -1.93 -2.24
CA VAL A 319 17.57 -3.36 -1.84
C VAL A 319 17.53 -3.47 -0.32
N VAL A 320 18.39 -2.76 0.39
CA VAL A 320 18.40 -2.79 1.87
C VAL A 320 17.05 -2.31 2.41
N SER A 321 16.51 -1.21 1.85
CA SER A 321 15.20 -0.69 2.21
C SER A 321 14.09 -1.73 2.03
N GLY A 322 14.02 -2.39 0.87
CA GLY A 322 13.00 -3.40 0.59
C GLY A 322 13.02 -4.57 1.56
N VAL A 323 14.22 -5.06 1.89
CA VAL A 323 14.37 -6.18 2.85
C VAL A 323 13.88 -5.82 4.24
N PHE A 324 14.28 -4.65 4.77
CA PHE A 324 14.01 -4.31 6.18
C PHE A 324 12.66 -3.63 6.41
N SER A 325 12.12 -2.91 5.43
CA SER A 325 10.82 -2.23 5.56
C SER A 325 9.63 -3.19 5.62
N THR A 326 9.72 -4.33 4.91
CA THR A 326 8.60 -5.28 4.72
C THR A 326 8.08 -5.86 6.03
N GLY A 327 8.93 -6.07 7.02
CA GLY A 327 8.56 -6.69 8.29
C GLY A 327 7.95 -5.74 9.33
N ILE A 328 8.02 -4.42 9.12
CA ILE A 328 7.65 -3.44 10.17
C ILE A 328 6.15 -3.48 10.46
N ILE A 329 5.28 -3.46 9.44
CA ILE A 329 3.83 -3.51 9.64
C ILE A 329 3.35 -4.85 10.20
N PRO A 330 3.77 -6.02 9.67
CA PRO A 330 3.49 -7.30 10.31
C PRO A 330 3.95 -7.37 11.76
N ALA A 331 5.12 -6.80 12.09
CA ALA A 331 5.61 -6.75 13.45
C ALA A 331 4.71 -5.88 14.36
N CYS A 332 4.22 -4.73 13.88
CA CYS A 332 3.25 -3.92 14.61
C CYS A 332 1.98 -4.71 14.95
N ILE A 333 1.42 -5.42 13.97
CA ILE A 333 0.20 -6.22 14.15
C ILE A 333 0.46 -7.39 15.11
N SER A 334 1.57 -8.08 14.95
CA SER A 334 1.95 -9.21 15.81
C SER A 334 2.16 -8.79 17.27
N ALA A 335 2.67 -7.58 17.50
CA ALA A 335 2.98 -7.06 18.83
C ALA A 335 1.76 -6.91 19.75
N PHE A 336 0.58 -6.64 19.20
CA PHE A 336 -0.64 -6.51 19.99
C PHE A 336 -1.59 -7.72 19.86
N SER A 337 -1.38 -8.60 18.88
CA SER A 337 -2.31 -9.70 18.59
C SER A 337 -2.54 -10.63 19.77
N GLU A 338 -1.53 -10.85 20.60
CA GLU A 338 -1.65 -11.72 21.80
C GLU A 338 -2.35 -11.00 22.97
N SER A 339 -2.34 -9.66 22.97
CA SER A 339 -2.94 -8.85 24.04
C SER A 339 -4.38 -8.45 23.77
N VAL A 340 -4.93 -8.83 22.60
CA VAL A 340 -6.28 -8.50 22.17
C VAL A 340 -7.12 -9.76 22.12
N GLU A 341 -8.35 -9.70 22.71
CA GLU A 341 -9.31 -10.79 22.62
C GLU A 341 -9.66 -11.13 21.16
N GLU A 342 -9.91 -12.41 20.87
CA GLU A 342 -10.19 -12.90 19.51
C GLU A 342 -11.29 -12.10 18.80
N GLU A 343 -12.34 -11.69 19.54
CA GLU A 343 -13.45 -10.89 19.00
C GLU A 343 -12.99 -9.51 18.51
N ASN A 344 -12.02 -8.90 19.19
CA ASN A 344 -11.51 -7.54 18.93
C ASN A 344 -10.26 -7.50 18.06
N LYS A 345 -9.61 -8.65 17.77
CA LYS A 345 -8.40 -8.70 16.92
C LYS A 345 -8.62 -8.08 15.56
N PHE A 346 -9.79 -8.31 14.99
CA PHE A 346 -10.14 -7.74 13.71
C PHE A 346 -10.23 -6.21 13.75
N LEU A 347 -10.86 -5.63 14.77
CA LEU A 347 -10.93 -4.18 14.97
C LEU A 347 -9.55 -3.57 15.17
N ALA A 348 -8.72 -4.18 16.03
CA ALA A 348 -7.35 -3.73 16.29
C ALA A 348 -6.49 -3.73 15.02
N THR A 349 -6.53 -4.81 14.23
CA THR A 349 -5.80 -4.89 12.95
C THR A 349 -6.29 -3.83 11.95
N SER A 350 -7.60 -3.62 11.86
CA SER A 350 -8.18 -2.60 10.97
C SER A 350 -7.75 -1.18 11.34
N ILE A 351 -7.62 -0.87 12.64
CA ILE A 351 -7.12 0.41 13.11
C ILE A 351 -5.65 0.59 12.70
N ALA A 352 -4.82 -0.44 12.88
CA ALA A 352 -3.41 -0.39 12.50
C ALA A 352 -3.23 -0.23 10.97
N GLU A 353 -3.99 -0.97 10.15
CA GLU A 353 -3.95 -0.87 8.69
C GLU A 353 -4.46 0.50 8.18
N SER A 354 -5.51 1.04 8.80
CA SER A 354 -5.96 2.40 8.51
C SER A 354 -4.87 3.43 8.85
N GLY A 355 -4.14 3.20 9.93
CA GLY A 355 -2.97 3.99 10.32
C GLY A 355 -1.88 4.01 9.25
N VAL A 356 -1.64 2.89 8.57
CA VAL A 356 -0.68 2.81 7.44
C VAL A 356 -1.07 3.78 6.31
N ASN A 357 -2.32 3.78 5.88
CA ASN A 357 -2.80 4.68 4.81
C ASN A 357 -2.80 6.16 5.26
N ILE A 358 -3.15 6.44 6.53
CA ILE A 358 -3.06 7.78 7.11
C ILE A 358 -1.61 8.25 7.12
N GLY A 359 -0.67 7.42 7.61
CA GLY A 359 0.75 7.75 7.63
C GLY A 359 1.30 8.02 6.24
N ALA A 360 0.97 7.18 5.26
CA ALA A 360 1.35 7.38 3.86
C ALA A 360 0.81 8.71 3.32
N PHE A 361 -0.47 9.01 3.55
CA PHE A 361 -1.07 10.29 3.14
C PHE A 361 -0.36 11.49 3.77
N LEU A 362 -0.03 11.41 5.06
CA LEU A 362 0.68 12.47 5.78
C LEU A 362 2.10 12.73 5.25
N GLY A 363 2.67 11.84 4.44
CA GLY A 363 3.96 12.04 3.79
C GLY A 363 4.03 13.30 2.91
N THR A 364 2.94 13.65 2.18
CA THR A 364 2.88 14.89 1.40
C THR A 364 2.79 16.16 2.27
N PRO A 365 1.87 16.29 3.25
CA PRO A 365 1.90 17.39 4.22
C PRO A 365 3.24 17.52 4.96
N TYR A 366 3.91 16.42 5.26
CA TYR A 366 5.24 16.43 5.88
C TYR A 366 6.28 17.09 4.96
N ILE A 367 6.29 16.76 3.66
CA ILE A 367 7.15 17.43 2.68
C ILE A 367 6.77 18.92 2.58
N ALA A 368 5.47 19.24 2.50
CA ALA A 368 4.99 20.63 2.45
C ALA A 368 5.45 21.46 3.65
N LEU A 369 5.44 20.87 4.84
CA LEU A 369 5.94 21.50 6.05
C LEU A 369 7.44 21.82 5.94
N ILE A 370 8.23 20.90 5.42
CA ILE A 370 9.68 21.09 5.21
C ILE A 370 9.92 22.22 4.21
N GLU A 371 9.18 22.25 3.09
CA GLU A 371 9.26 23.33 2.08
C GLU A 371 8.88 24.70 2.68
N ALA A 372 7.84 24.75 3.54
CA ALA A 372 7.43 25.99 4.21
C ALA A 372 8.51 26.55 5.15
N PHE A 373 9.40 25.72 5.68
CA PHE A 373 10.56 26.13 6.48
C PHE A 373 11.82 26.35 5.62
N GLY A 374 11.72 26.40 4.29
CA GLY A 374 12.82 26.67 3.39
C GLY A 374 13.70 25.46 3.06
N GLY A 375 13.28 24.26 3.45
CA GLY A 375 13.94 23.02 3.01
C GLY A 375 13.50 22.59 1.62
N SER A 376 14.22 21.65 1.02
CA SER A 376 13.79 20.96 -0.20
C SER A 376 13.03 19.67 0.13
N ALA A 377 12.24 19.15 -0.83
CA ALA A 377 11.43 17.95 -0.60
C ALA A 377 12.25 16.72 -0.19
N ASP A 378 13.49 16.58 -0.71
CA ASP A 378 14.39 15.48 -0.36
C ASP A 378 14.97 15.60 1.07
N THR A 379 14.89 16.77 1.72
CA THR A 379 15.22 16.96 3.13
C THR A 379 14.38 16.05 4.04
N ALA A 380 13.18 15.66 3.59
CA ALA A 380 12.37 14.68 4.29
C ALA A 380 13.15 13.37 4.54
N MET A 381 13.97 12.92 3.58
CA MET A 381 14.77 11.70 3.73
C MET A 381 15.94 11.87 4.71
N PHE A 382 16.39 13.11 4.96
CA PHE A 382 17.40 13.41 5.96
C PHE A 382 16.82 13.46 7.38
N ILE A 383 15.60 13.95 7.56
CA ILE A 383 14.94 14.08 8.87
C ILE A 383 14.29 12.75 9.30
N SER A 384 13.70 12.00 8.38
CA SER A 384 12.96 10.76 8.66
C SER A 384 13.74 9.73 9.51
N PRO A 385 15.05 9.51 9.33
CA PRO A 385 15.84 8.60 10.15
C PRO A 385 15.81 8.91 11.64
N ILE A 386 15.81 10.18 11.99
CA ILE A 386 15.77 10.63 13.40
C ILE A 386 14.45 10.18 14.03
N ILE A 387 13.34 10.43 13.33
CA ILE A 387 12.01 10.03 13.79
C ILE A 387 11.90 8.52 13.87
N MET A 388 12.41 7.79 12.86
CA MET A 388 12.41 6.32 12.85
C MET A 388 13.23 5.74 13.99
N LEU A 389 14.35 6.35 14.35
CA LEU A 389 15.14 5.93 15.53
C LEU A 389 14.39 6.16 16.84
N ILE A 390 13.70 7.30 16.98
CA ILE A 390 12.88 7.58 18.16
C ILE A 390 11.75 6.53 18.27
N LEU A 391 11.04 6.25 17.17
CA LEU A 391 10.04 5.18 17.11
C LEU A 391 10.66 3.82 17.47
N GLY A 392 11.84 3.53 16.95
CA GLY A 392 12.58 2.32 17.29
C GLY A 392 12.86 2.18 18.79
N PHE A 393 13.31 3.23 19.46
CA PHE A 393 13.51 3.21 20.93
C PHE A 393 12.19 2.99 21.68
N VAL A 394 11.09 3.56 21.22
CA VAL A 394 9.77 3.28 21.79
C VAL A 394 9.43 1.80 21.67
N THR A 395 9.76 1.15 20.53
CA THR A 395 9.49 -0.28 20.35
C THR A 395 10.26 -1.15 21.34
N LEU A 396 11.50 -0.79 21.72
CA LEU A 396 12.27 -1.56 22.72
C LEU A 396 11.56 -1.69 24.07
N ARG A 397 10.70 -0.73 24.42
CA ARG A 397 9.93 -0.75 25.66
C ARG A 397 8.66 -1.58 25.56
N PHE A 398 7.99 -1.56 24.41
CA PHE A 398 6.63 -2.11 24.24
C PHE A 398 6.60 -3.42 23.43
N TYR A 399 7.57 -3.64 22.52
CA TYR A 399 7.64 -4.87 21.73
C TYR A 399 8.28 -5.97 22.57
N LYS A 400 7.44 -6.76 23.24
CA LYS A 400 7.88 -7.93 24.01
C LYS A 400 7.37 -9.17 23.29
N LYS A 401 8.28 -10.01 22.84
CA LYS A 401 7.96 -11.34 22.33
C LYS A 401 8.44 -12.33 23.40
N ASP A 402 7.50 -12.99 24.05
CA ASP A 402 7.85 -13.97 25.08
C ASP A 402 8.74 -15.07 24.49
N ALA A 403 9.74 -15.48 25.27
CA ALA A 403 10.75 -16.46 24.88
C ALA A 403 10.21 -17.92 24.85
N LYS A 404 8.90 -18.08 24.50
CA LYS A 404 8.26 -19.37 24.37
C LYS A 404 8.07 -19.71 22.88
N MET A 405 9.15 -20.11 22.25
CA MET A 405 9.14 -21.06 21.11
C MET A 405 10.35 -21.97 21.19
#